data_76056b8a988cf3dca55c610c4cd9474d
#
_entry.id   76056b8a988cf3dca55c610c4cd9474d
#
_cell.length_a   1.000
_cell.length_b   1.000
_cell.length_c   1.000
_cell.angle_alpha   90.00
_cell.angle_beta   90.00
_cell.angle_gamma   90.00
#
_symmetry.space_group_name_H-M   'P 1'
#
loop_
_entity.id
_entity.type
_entity.pdbx_description
1 polymer ?
#
loop_
_entity_poly.entity_id
_entity_poly.type
_entity_poly.pdbx_seq_one_letter_code
_entity_poly.pdbx_strand_id
1 'polypeptide(L)'
;MENTTTNPDVLERFLRYVQINTQSEDANCDQVPSSVVQFDLANVLAEELRELGAEDAHVTEHAYVCAHIPASAGAEDKPALGLIAHLDTTEVAPGAGVKPHIVHYEGGDLVCGTVDGKPVAMSTAKLPALNDLA
;
A
#
# COMPACT_ATOMS: atom_id res chain seq x y z
N MET A 1 -16.02 -22.15 -7.12
CA MET A 1 -15.06 -21.03 -7.22
C MET A 1 -14.04 -21.24 -6.11
N GLU A 2 -12.78 -21.44 -6.47
CA GLU A 2 -11.73 -21.61 -5.49
C GLU A 2 -11.60 -20.30 -4.70
N ASN A 3 -11.74 -20.43 -3.40
CA ASN A 3 -11.46 -19.38 -2.45
C ASN A 3 -10.00 -18.96 -2.66
N THR A 4 -9.77 -17.80 -3.28
CA THR A 4 -8.43 -17.22 -3.38
C THR A 4 -7.97 -16.94 -1.95
N THR A 5 -7.30 -17.92 -1.37
CA THR A 5 -6.65 -17.78 -0.07
C THR A 5 -5.59 -16.69 -0.24
N THR A 6 -5.94 -15.47 0.15
CA THR A 6 -4.98 -14.39 0.28
C THR A 6 -3.85 -14.94 1.16
N ASN A 7 -2.60 -14.86 0.69
CA ASN A 7 -1.47 -15.25 1.51
C ASN A 7 -1.57 -14.49 2.84
N PRO A 8 -1.65 -15.18 4.00
CA PRO A 8 -1.84 -14.53 5.30
C PRO A 8 -0.80 -13.43 5.56
N ASP A 9 0.44 -13.64 5.11
CA ASP A 9 1.53 -12.67 5.24
C ASP A 9 1.25 -11.36 4.49
N VAL A 10 0.68 -11.42 3.29
CA VAL A 10 0.32 -10.23 2.51
C VAL A 10 -0.77 -9.42 3.20
N LEU A 11 -1.80 -10.08 3.75
CA LEU A 11 -2.86 -9.41 4.48
C LEU A 11 -2.36 -8.74 5.75
N GLU A 12 -1.54 -9.44 6.54
CA GLU A 12 -0.94 -8.89 7.76
C GLU A 12 -0.06 -7.67 7.47
N ARG A 13 0.77 -7.74 6.42
CA ARG A 13 1.60 -6.61 5.96
C ARG A 13 0.72 -5.44 5.55
N PHE A 14 -0.29 -5.66 4.73
CA PHE A 14 -1.20 -4.60 4.30
C PHE A 14 -1.89 -3.92 5.49
N LEU A 15 -2.46 -4.70 6.42
CA LEU A 15 -3.11 -4.15 7.62
C LEU A 15 -2.16 -3.33 8.50
N ARG A 16 -0.88 -3.66 8.53
CA ARG A 16 0.15 -2.90 9.23
C ARG A 16 0.51 -1.61 8.50
N TYR A 17 0.74 -1.68 7.18
CA TYR A 17 1.16 -0.52 6.38
C TYR A 17 0.11 0.58 6.35
N VAL A 18 -1.16 0.24 6.18
CA VAL A 18 -2.24 1.25 6.11
C VAL A 18 -2.47 2.02 7.42
N GLN A 19 -1.87 1.59 8.52
CA GLN A 19 -1.92 2.32 9.80
C GLN A 19 -0.81 3.37 9.92
N ILE A 20 0.21 3.31 9.06
CA ILE A 20 1.31 4.27 9.02
C ILE A 20 0.87 5.43 8.12
N ASN A 21 0.96 6.65 8.64
CA ASN A 21 0.58 7.82 7.86
C ASN A 21 1.62 8.07 6.75
N THR A 22 1.16 8.11 5.51
CA THR A 22 1.99 8.43 4.32
C THR A 22 1.36 9.52 3.47
N GLN A 23 0.45 10.29 4.05
CA GLN A 23 -0.29 11.32 3.34
C GLN A 23 0.64 12.36 2.73
N SER A 24 0.43 12.64 1.45
CA SER A 24 1.07 13.73 0.74
C SER A 24 0.48 15.08 1.16
N GLU A 25 1.25 16.14 1.01
CA GLU A 25 0.85 17.51 1.32
C GLU A 25 0.92 18.38 0.06
N ASP A 26 -0.22 18.75 -0.51
CA ASP A 26 -0.30 19.58 -1.72
C ASP A 26 0.35 20.96 -1.53
N ALA A 27 0.35 21.48 -0.30
CA ALA A 27 1.02 22.72 0.04
C ALA A 27 2.56 22.67 -0.18
N ASN A 28 3.13 21.48 -0.20
CA ASN A 28 4.56 21.21 -0.36
C ASN A 28 4.87 20.47 -1.68
N CYS A 29 4.07 20.68 -2.71
CA CYS A 29 4.18 19.94 -3.99
C CYS A 29 5.49 20.20 -4.76
N ASP A 30 6.27 21.20 -4.37
CA ASP A 30 7.61 21.52 -4.89
C ASP A 30 8.74 20.73 -4.20
N GLN A 31 8.41 19.92 -3.20
CA GLN A 31 9.35 19.09 -2.43
C GLN A 31 9.10 17.59 -2.66
N VAL A 32 10.14 16.80 -2.53
CA VAL A 32 10.07 15.31 -2.59
C VAL A 32 10.88 14.74 -1.42
N PRO A 33 10.23 14.06 -0.47
CA PRO A 33 8.78 13.89 -0.36
C PRO A 33 8.07 15.19 0.02
N SER A 34 6.80 15.31 -0.33
CA SER A 34 5.95 16.45 0.08
C SER A 34 5.66 16.44 1.59
N SER A 35 5.78 15.27 2.22
CA SER A 35 5.59 15.10 3.67
C SER A 35 6.63 14.16 4.26
N VAL A 36 7.27 14.58 5.35
CA VAL A 36 8.31 13.79 6.04
C VAL A 36 7.77 12.50 6.69
N VAL A 37 6.47 12.41 6.93
CA VAL A 37 5.86 11.20 7.51
C VAL A 37 5.96 9.98 6.58
N GLN A 38 6.22 10.20 5.29
CA GLN A 38 6.42 9.13 4.31
C GLN A 38 7.67 8.28 4.60
N PHE A 39 8.66 8.85 5.30
CA PHE A 39 9.83 8.10 5.74
C PHE A 39 9.50 6.99 6.74
N ASP A 40 8.42 7.10 7.50
CA ASP A 40 8.07 6.09 8.49
C ASP A 40 7.76 4.74 7.81
N LEU A 41 6.92 4.74 6.78
CA LEU A 41 6.65 3.53 6.00
C LEU A 41 7.87 3.12 5.15
N ALA A 42 8.58 4.08 4.55
CA ALA A 42 9.75 3.79 3.74
C ALA A 42 10.82 3.00 4.53
N ASN A 43 11.07 3.37 5.77
CA ASN A 43 12.01 2.65 6.63
C ASN A 43 11.53 1.24 6.96
N VAL A 44 10.24 1.06 7.29
CA VAL A 44 9.66 -0.28 7.52
C VAL A 44 9.83 -1.17 6.29
N LEU A 45 9.53 -0.65 5.10
CA LEU A 45 9.65 -1.40 3.85
C LEU A 45 11.11 -1.78 3.55
N ALA A 46 12.08 -0.90 3.80
CA ALA A 46 13.48 -1.20 3.59
C ALA A 46 13.97 -2.32 4.52
N GLU A 47 13.56 -2.33 5.79
CA GLU A 47 13.87 -3.43 6.71
C GLU A 47 13.25 -4.75 6.26
N GLU A 48 11.98 -4.74 5.88
CA GLU A 48 11.30 -5.95 5.42
C GLU A 48 11.89 -6.51 4.12
N LEU A 49 12.33 -5.64 3.20
CA LEU A 49 13.02 -6.08 1.99
C LEU A 49 14.34 -6.79 2.32
N ARG A 50 15.09 -6.30 3.33
CA ARG A 50 16.30 -6.99 3.81
C ARG A 50 15.98 -8.35 4.42
N GLU A 51 14.92 -8.42 5.24
CA GLU A 51 14.47 -9.69 5.84
C GLU A 51 14.04 -10.71 4.78
N LEU A 52 13.47 -10.24 3.67
CA LEU A 52 13.10 -11.05 2.51
C LEU A 52 14.30 -11.46 1.64
N GLY A 53 15.51 -11.00 1.98
CA GLY A 53 16.73 -11.35 1.27
C GLY A 53 17.04 -10.46 0.05
N ALA A 54 16.39 -9.31 -0.06
CA ALA A 54 16.76 -8.33 -1.09
C ALA A 54 18.08 -7.65 -0.74
N GLU A 55 18.91 -7.44 -1.76
CA GLU A 55 20.20 -6.77 -1.65
C GLU A 55 20.06 -5.26 -1.79
N ASP A 56 20.99 -4.52 -1.20
CA ASP A 56 21.08 -3.04 -1.30
C ASP A 56 19.79 -2.30 -0.93
N ALA A 57 18.97 -2.89 -0.07
CA ALA A 57 17.73 -2.24 0.35
C ALA A 57 18.03 -0.99 1.18
N HIS A 58 17.59 0.16 0.68
CA HIS A 58 17.82 1.48 1.30
C HIS A 58 16.70 2.47 0.99
N VAL A 59 16.63 3.49 1.82
CA VAL A 59 15.73 4.65 1.62
C VAL A 59 16.58 5.83 1.13
N THR A 60 16.14 6.46 0.05
CA THR A 60 16.80 7.67 -0.47
C THR A 60 16.34 8.92 0.29
N GLU A 61 17.01 10.06 0.05
CA GLU A 61 16.59 11.37 0.58
C GLU A 61 15.19 11.82 0.13
N HIS A 62 14.64 11.19 -0.91
CA HIS A 62 13.31 11.44 -1.44
C HIS A 62 12.26 10.42 -0.97
N ALA A 63 12.56 9.66 0.09
CA ALA A 63 11.72 8.58 0.60
C ALA A 63 11.43 7.45 -0.41
N TYR A 64 12.26 7.31 -1.46
CA TYR A 64 12.19 6.15 -2.33
C TYR A 64 12.86 4.96 -1.65
N VAL A 65 12.15 3.83 -1.64
CA VAL A 65 12.72 2.56 -1.19
C VAL A 65 13.22 1.81 -2.41
N CYS A 66 14.50 1.54 -2.45
CA CYS A 66 15.15 0.80 -3.53
C CYS A 66 15.74 -0.50 -2.98
N ALA A 67 15.64 -1.56 -3.74
CA ALA A 67 16.25 -2.84 -3.43
C ALA A 67 16.48 -3.64 -4.71
N HIS A 68 17.35 -4.64 -4.63
CA HIS A 68 17.67 -5.53 -5.73
C HIS A 68 17.47 -6.99 -5.32
N ILE A 69 16.86 -7.75 -6.19
CA ILE A 69 16.78 -9.21 -6.08
C ILE A 69 17.70 -9.80 -7.16
N PRO A 70 18.73 -10.55 -6.78
CA PRO A 70 19.66 -11.15 -7.73
C PRO A 70 18.95 -12.05 -8.74
N ALA A 71 19.54 -12.19 -9.92
CA ALA A 71 19.04 -13.10 -10.93
C ALA A 71 19.04 -14.54 -10.39
N SER A 72 18.03 -15.32 -10.79
CA SER A 72 18.03 -16.75 -10.54
C SER A 72 19.16 -17.43 -11.31
N ALA A 73 19.65 -18.54 -10.80
CA ALA A 73 20.74 -19.30 -11.44
C ALA A 73 20.41 -19.62 -12.92
N GLY A 74 21.32 -19.24 -13.82
CA GLY A 74 21.15 -19.38 -15.26
C GLY A 74 20.34 -18.27 -15.93
N ALA A 75 20.02 -17.19 -15.22
CA ALA A 75 19.32 -16.02 -15.74
C ALA A 75 20.14 -14.72 -15.62
N GLU A 76 21.42 -14.81 -15.32
CA GLU A 76 22.32 -13.67 -15.07
C GLU A 76 22.44 -12.72 -16.28
N ASP A 77 22.34 -13.28 -17.49
CA ASP A 77 22.39 -12.53 -18.76
C ASP A 77 21.02 -11.98 -19.22
N LYS A 78 19.97 -12.20 -18.46
CA LYS A 78 18.62 -11.73 -18.82
C LYS A 78 18.42 -10.28 -18.42
N PRO A 79 17.57 -9.53 -19.15
CA PRO A 79 17.20 -8.18 -18.75
C PRO A 79 16.55 -8.16 -17.36
N ALA A 80 16.91 -7.16 -16.54
CA ALA A 80 16.27 -6.95 -15.26
C ALA A 80 14.81 -6.48 -15.43
N LEU A 81 13.95 -6.95 -14.54
CA LEU A 81 12.56 -6.47 -14.42
C LEU A 81 12.51 -5.44 -13.30
N GLY A 82 12.03 -4.24 -13.61
CA GLY A 82 11.73 -3.21 -12.61
C GLY A 82 10.28 -3.30 -12.14
N LEU A 83 10.07 -3.35 -10.82
CA LEU A 83 8.77 -3.23 -10.17
C LEU A 83 8.69 -1.89 -9.46
N ILE A 84 7.60 -1.16 -9.67
CA ILE A 84 7.39 0.17 -9.09
C ILE A 84 6.01 0.18 -8.42
N ALA A 85 5.96 0.64 -7.18
CA ALA A 85 4.73 0.88 -6.43
C ALA A 85 4.88 2.16 -5.61
N HIS A 86 3.86 3.04 -5.62
CA HIS A 86 3.89 4.22 -4.77
C HIS A 86 3.53 3.86 -3.33
N LEU A 87 4.07 4.60 -2.37
CA LEU A 87 3.80 4.40 -0.95
C LEU A 87 2.95 5.53 -0.33
N ASP A 88 2.88 6.68 -0.99
CA ASP A 88 2.11 7.81 -0.49
C ASP A 88 0.60 7.65 -0.68
N THR A 89 -0.16 8.36 0.13
CA THR A 89 -1.61 8.46 0.01
C THR A 89 -2.02 9.90 -0.26
N THR A 90 -3.17 10.08 -0.94
CA THR A 90 -3.71 11.41 -1.25
C THR A 90 -4.22 12.12 0.01
N GLU A 91 -4.20 13.45 0.02
CA GLU A 91 -4.78 14.28 1.10
C GLU A 91 -6.32 14.39 1.07
N VAL A 92 -6.97 13.80 0.06
CA VAL A 92 -8.45 13.79 -0.05
C VAL A 92 -9.12 13.11 1.15
N ALA A 93 -8.43 12.17 1.77
CA ALA A 93 -8.87 11.51 2.99
C ALA A 93 -7.73 11.47 4.02
N PRO A 94 -8.01 11.62 5.32
CA PRO A 94 -6.98 11.57 6.35
C PRO A 94 -6.17 10.27 6.30
N GLY A 95 -4.85 10.39 6.17
CA GLY A 95 -3.93 9.26 6.21
C GLY A 95 -3.53 8.84 7.62
N ALA A 96 -3.73 9.71 8.61
CA ALA A 96 -3.42 9.43 10.01
C ALA A 96 -4.59 8.75 10.74
N GLY A 97 -4.26 7.84 11.66
CA GLY A 97 -5.25 7.21 12.54
C GLY A 97 -6.16 6.19 11.87
N VAL A 98 -5.75 5.65 10.72
CA VAL A 98 -6.47 4.60 10.01
C VAL A 98 -6.60 3.36 10.89
N LYS A 99 -7.82 2.82 11.00
CA LYS A 99 -8.15 1.62 11.77
C LYS A 99 -8.73 0.56 10.85
N PRO A 100 -7.87 -0.21 10.14
CA PRO A 100 -8.34 -1.22 9.21
C PRO A 100 -9.07 -2.34 9.96
N HIS A 101 -10.08 -2.89 9.31
CA HIS A 101 -10.80 -4.07 9.80
C HIS A 101 -11.25 -4.93 8.61
N ILE A 102 -11.37 -6.21 8.85
CA ILE A 102 -11.82 -7.17 7.85
C ILE A 102 -13.34 -7.28 7.96
N VAL A 103 -14.01 -7.20 6.83
CA VAL A 103 -15.45 -7.44 6.73
C VAL A 103 -15.70 -8.64 5.83
N HIS A 104 -16.72 -9.42 6.16
CA HIS A 104 -17.27 -10.41 5.24
C HIS A 104 -18.28 -9.71 4.33
N TYR A 105 -17.99 -9.66 3.04
CA TYR A 105 -18.84 -8.98 2.09
C TYR A 105 -19.90 -9.94 1.52
N GLU A 106 -21.16 -9.57 1.67
CA GLU A 106 -22.32 -10.38 1.23
C GLU A 106 -23.12 -9.69 0.10
N GLY A 107 -22.51 -8.68 -0.55
CA GLY A 107 -23.13 -7.91 -1.63
C GLY A 107 -23.71 -6.57 -1.21
N GLY A 108 -24.13 -5.76 -2.18
CA GLY A 108 -24.67 -4.42 -1.97
C GLY A 108 -23.61 -3.33 -1.81
N ASP A 109 -24.01 -2.19 -1.28
CA ASP A 109 -23.07 -1.08 -1.02
C ASP A 109 -22.22 -1.37 0.23
N LEU A 110 -20.89 -1.21 0.11
CA LEU A 110 -19.96 -1.45 1.21
C LEU A 110 -19.68 -0.15 1.96
N VAL A 111 -20.13 -0.06 3.21
CA VAL A 111 -19.82 1.09 4.08
C VAL A 111 -18.39 0.95 4.60
N CYS A 112 -17.52 1.88 4.19
CA CYS A 112 -16.10 1.89 4.54
C CYS A 112 -15.79 2.64 5.84
N GLY A 113 -16.67 3.54 6.27
CA GLY A 113 -16.44 4.36 7.46
C GLY A 113 -17.35 5.58 7.51
N THR A 114 -16.93 6.57 8.31
CA THR A 114 -17.70 7.81 8.51
C THR A 114 -16.74 9.00 8.47
N VAL A 115 -17.06 10.01 7.67
CA VAL A 115 -16.35 11.30 7.64
C VAL A 115 -17.34 12.39 7.98
N ASP A 116 -17.04 13.24 8.95
CA ASP A 116 -17.90 14.31 9.45
C ASP A 116 -19.33 13.84 9.81
N GLY A 117 -19.43 12.65 10.41
CA GLY A 117 -20.71 12.04 10.80
C GLY A 117 -21.53 11.47 9.64
N LYS A 118 -21.01 11.48 8.41
CA LYS A 118 -21.67 10.92 7.22
C LYS A 118 -21.00 9.61 6.80
N PRO A 119 -21.77 8.57 6.47
CA PRO A 119 -21.21 7.33 6.00
C PRO A 119 -20.51 7.53 4.64
N VAL A 120 -19.33 6.95 4.50
CA VAL A 120 -18.60 6.83 3.23
C VAL A 120 -18.76 5.40 2.75
N ALA A 121 -19.30 5.21 1.57
CA ALA A 121 -19.57 3.89 1.02
C ALA A 121 -19.07 3.76 -0.42
N MET A 122 -18.57 2.59 -0.76
CA MET A 122 -18.38 2.16 -2.13
C MET A 122 -19.72 1.61 -2.65
N SER A 123 -20.29 2.31 -3.63
CA SER A 123 -21.60 1.92 -4.17
C SER A 123 -21.41 0.97 -5.35
N THR A 124 -22.19 -0.10 -5.39
CA THR A 124 -22.25 -1.04 -6.53
C THR A 124 -22.69 -0.38 -7.82
N ALA A 125 -23.44 0.73 -7.75
CA ALA A 125 -23.80 1.52 -8.93
C ALA A 125 -22.62 2.25 -9.56
N LYS A 126 -21.63 2.67 -8.74
CA LYS A 126 -20.41 3.35 -9.21
C LYS A 126 -19.25 2.39 -9.44
N LEU A 127 -19.23 1.27 -8.73
CA LEU A 127 -18.20 0.22 -8.76
C LEU A 127 -18.88 -1.14 -8.98
N PRO A 128 -19.33 -1.44 -10.21
CA PRO A 128 -20.03 -2.69 -10.51
C PRO A 128 -19.22 -3.97 -10.16
N ALA A 129 -17.88 -3.88 -10.16
CA ALA A 129 -17.01 -4.99 -9.80
C ALA A 129 -17.23 -5.50 -8.35
N LEU A 130 -17.86 -4.72 -7.47
CA LEU A 130 -18.25 -5.20 -6.14
C LEU A 130 -19.26 -6.36 -6.21
N ASN A 131 -20.08 -6.42 -7.25
CA ASN A 131 -21.04 -7.52 -7.41
C ASN A 131 -20.36 -8.87 -7.71
N ASP A 132 -19.12 -8.84 -8.20
CA ASP A 132 -18.34 -10.05 -8.52
C ASP A 132 -17.61 -10.61 -7.28
N LEU A 133 -17.65 -9.90 -6.16
CA LEU A 133 -16.98 -10.25 -4.90
C LEU A 133 -17.92 -10.92 -3.88
N ALA A 134 -19.22 -10.93 -4.13
CA ALA A 134 -20.25 -11.47 -3.23
C ALA A 134 -20.50 -12.97 -3.42
#